data_bf30f293221edf051fddfef81867ef11
#
_entry.id   bf30f293221edf051fddfef81867ef11
#
_cell.length_a   1.000
_cell.length_b   1.000
_cell.length_c   1.000
_cell.angle_alpha   90.00
_cell.angle_beta   90.00
_cell.angle_gamma   90.00
#
_symmetry.space_group_name_H-M   'P 1'
#
loop_
_entity.id
_entity.type
_entity.pdbx_description
1 polymer ?
#
loop_
_entity_poly.entity_id
_entity_poly.type
_entity_poly.pdbx_seq_one_letter_code
_entity_poly.pdbx_strand_id
1 'polypeptide(L)' 'MNKENPTSSEEVLRFRYKNYKGEISDRSVIPIRTIVKKSQYHNEGKPCWIMVAYDLDKEEKRDFALQDIIKYYGII' A
#
# COMPACT_ATOMS: atom_id res chain seq x y z
N MET A 1 -7.71 6.84 -23.07
CA MET A 1 -7.49 6.72 -22.70
C MET A 1 -7.37 6.43 -22.13
N ASN A 2 -7.49 6.40 -22.08
CA ASN A 2 -7.40 6.16 -21.35
C ASN A 2 -7.09 5.87 -20.71
N LYS A 3 -6.99 5.81 -20.63
CA LYS A 3 -6.61 5.71 -20.08
C LYS A 3 -6.19 5.33 -19.42
N GLU A 4 -6.08 5.25 -19.46
CA GLU A 4 -5.70 4.97 -18.79
C GLU A 4 -5.52 4.60 -17.88
N ASN A 5 -5.32 4.57 -18.30
CA ASN A 5 -5.50 4.03 -17.00
C ASN A 5 -4.30 3.21 -16.54
N PRO A 6 -3.62 3.71 -15.58
CA PRO A 6 -2.40 3.09 -15.12
C PRO A 6 -2.66 1.69 -14.62
N THR A 7 -3.84 1.47 -14.11
CA THR A 7 -4.13 0.17 -13.58
C THR A 7 -4.20 -0.88 -14.64
N SER A 8 -4.23 -0.44 -15.88
CA SER A 8 -4.21 -1.42 -16.93
C SER A 8 -2.96 -2.27 -16.86
N SER A 9 -1.89 -1.72 -16.30
CA SER A 9 -0.70 -2.51 -16.14
C SER A 9 -0.93 -3.61 -15.12
N GLU A 10 -1.71 -3.30 -14.11
CA GLU A 10 -2.08 -4.27 -13.10
C GLU A 10 -0.89 -5.03 -12.54
N GLU A 11 0.22 -4.32 -12.42
CA GLU A 11 1.38 -4.94 -11.84
C GLU A 11 1.16 -5.16 -10.36
N VAL A 12 1.53 -6.34 -9.89
CA VAL A 12 1.35 -6.70 -8.50
C VAL A 12 2.65 -6.45 -7.78
N LEU A 13 2.58 -5.60 -6.75
CA LEU A 13 3.73 -5.29 -5.90
C LEU A 13 3.63 -6.15 -4.65
N ARG A 14 4.72 -6.81 -4.30
CA ARG A 14 4.78 -7.58 -3.07
C ARG A 14 5.76 -6.93 -2.11
N PHE A 15 5.36 -6.90 -0.83
CA PHE A 15 6.21 -6.36 0.20
C PHE A 15 5.84 -6.95 1.55
N ARG A 16 6.77 -6.81 2.50
CA ARG A 16 6.51 -7.18 3.89
C ARG A 16 6.15 -5.94 4.65
N TYR A 17 5.10 -6.01 5.45
CA TYR A 17 4.48 -4.85 6.05
C TYR A 17 4.18 -5.08 7.53
N LYS A 18 4.38 -4.03 8.34
CA LYS A 18 4.01 -4.05 9.74
C LYS A 18 2.79 -3.15 9.90
N ASN A 19 1.65 -3.74 10.30
CA ASN A 19 0.43 -2.96 10.41
C ASN A 19 0.38 -2.20 11.74
N TYR A 20 -0.69 -1.43 11.94
CA TYR A 20 -0.79 -0.57 13.12
C TYR A 20 -0.88 -1.37 14.42
N LYS A 21 -1.22 -2.63 14.36
CA LYS A 21 -1.24 -3.51 15.53
C LYS A 21 0.12 -4.14 15.80
N GLY A 22 1.10 -3.86 14.95
CA GLY A 22 2.42 -4.44 15.10
C GLY A 22 2.56 -5.81 14.45
N GLU A 23 1.55 -6.25 13.72
CA GLU A 23 1.59 -7.54 13.06
C GLU A 23 2.31 -7.43 11.74
N ILE A 24 3.16 -8.39 11.45
CA ILE A 24 3.97 -8.39 10.24
C ILE A 24 3.46 -9.47 9.31
N SER A 25 3.25 -9.12 8.05
CA SER A 25 2.79 -10.07 7.05
C SER A 25 3.23 -9.61 5.68
N ASP A 26 3.18 -10.54 4.73
CA ASP A 26 3.46 -10.22 3.34
C ASP A 26 2.18 -9.79 2.66
N ARG A 27 2.30 -8.78 1.80
CA ARG A 27 1.16 -8.22 1.10
C ARG A 27 1.38 -8.30 -0.39
N SER A 28 0.29 -8.52 -1.12
CA SER A 28 0.27 -8.50 -2.58
C SER A 28 -0.79 -7.50 -2.98
N VAL A 29 -0.38 -6.42 -3.63
CA VAL A 29 -1.29 -5.31 -3.91
C VAL A 29 -1.09 -4.78 -5.32
N ILE A 30 -2.10 -4.08 -5.81
CA ILE A 30 -2.00 -3.31 -7.05
C ILE A 30 -1.98 -1.85 -6.63
N PRO A 31 -0.84 -1.16 -6.75
CA PRO A 31 -0.74 0.23 -6.32
C PRO A 31 -1.66 1.13 -7.13
N ILE A 32 -2.27 2.09 -6.47
CA ILE A 32 -3.16 3.06 -7.12
C ILE A 32 -2.51 4.42 -7.14
N ARG A 33 -2.09 4.91 -5.97
CA ARG A 33 -1.40 6.21 -5.90
C ARG A 33 -0.74 6.36 -4.54
N THR A 34 0.13 7.36 -4.45
CA THR A 34 0.82 7.70 -3.22
C THR A 34 0.47 9.12 -2.85
N ILE A 35 0.06 9.33 -1.60
CA ILE A 35 -0.36 10.64 -1.12
C ILE A 35 0.20 10.87 0.27
N VAL A 36 0.18 12.14 0.70
CA VAL A 36 0.51 12.47 2.08
C VAL A 36 -0.80 12.74 2.80
N LYS A 37 -0.99 12.08 3.92
CA LYS A 37 -2.20 12.34 4.70
C LYS A 37 -1.99 11.92 6.15
N LYS A 38 -2.88 12.38 7.01
CA LYS A 38 -2.92 11.94 8.39
C LYS A 38 -3.85 10.74 8.51
N SER A 39 -3.51 9.83 9.38
CA SER A 39 -4.37 8.69 9.67
C SER A 39 -4.14 8.29 11.10
N GLN A 40 -5.23 8.03 11.84
CA GLN A 40 -5.10 7.60 13.22
C GLN A 40 -4.39 6.27 13.34
N TYR A 41 -4.27 5.52 12.24
CA TYR A 41 -3.64 4.21 12.25
C TYR A 41 -2.18 4.23 11.82
N HIS A 42 -1.66 5.40 11.41
CA HIS A 42 -0.31 5.48 10.88
C HIS A 42 0.43 6.64 11.49
N ASN A 43 1.73 6.42 11.76
CA ASN A 43 2.63 7.49 12.18
C ASN A 43 2.10 8.29 13.38
N GLU A 44 1.40 7.60 14.30
CA GLU A 44 0.88 8.24 15.51
C GLU A 44 -0.03 9.43 15.20
N GLY A 45 -0.75 9.35 14.08
CA GLY A 45 -1.67 10.41 13.71
C GLY A 45 -1.03 11.58 13.00
N LYS A 46 0.28 11.54 12.78
CA LYS A 46 0.98 12.61 12.08
C LYS A 46 0.97 12.35 10.60
N PRO A 47 1.14 13.41 9.77
CA PRO A 47 1.17 13.21 8.32
C PRO A 47 2.30 12.26 7.92
N CYS A 48 2.03 11.42 6.96
CA CYS A 48 3.06 10.56 6.40
C CYS A 48 2.66 10.16 4.98
N TRP A 49 3.62 9.61 4.25
CA TRP A 49 3.37 9.13 2.90
C TRP A 49 2.61 7.81 2.97
N ILE A 50 1.51 7.75 2.23
CA ILE A 50 0.62 6.59 2.20
C ILE A 50 0.51 6.11 0.76
N MET A 51 0.68 4.81 0.56
CA MET A 51 0.36 4.19 -0.71
C MET A 51 -1.06 3.65 -0.63
N VAL A 52 -1.94 4.17 -1.48
CA VAL A 52 -3.28 3.64 -1.61
C VAL A 52 -3.18 2.52 -2.63
N ALA A 53 -3.65 1.34 -2.28
CA ALA A 53 -3.51 0.18 -3.14
C ALA A 53 -4.68 -0.77 -2.96
N TYR A 54 -4.90 -1.61 -3.97
CA TYR A 54 -5.89 -2.66 -3.87
C TYR A 54 -5.21 -3.91 -3.34
N ASP A 55 -5.65 -4.36 -2.16
CA ASP A 55 -5.07 -5.52 -1.50
C ASP A 55 -5.74 -6.76 -2.06
N LEU A 56 -4.96 -7.60 -2.75
CA LEU A 56 -5.52 -8.77 -3.42
C LEU A 56 -6.01 -9.82 -2.44
N ASP A 57 -5.37 -9.93 -1.29
CA ASP A 57 -5.77 -10.94 -0.31
C ASP A 57 -7.05 -10.53 0.42
N LYS A 58 -7.21 -9.24 0.66
CA LYS A 58 -8.41 -8.73 1.36
C LYS A 58 -9.50 -8.32 0.39
N GLU A 59 -9.16 -8.18 -0.89
CA GLU A 59 -10.09 -7.80 -1.94
C GLU A 59 -10.74 -6.45 -1.65
N GLU A 60 -9.91 -5.49 -1.21
CA GLU A 60 -10.39 -4.14 -0.94
C GLU A 60 -9.23 -3.16 -1.00
N LYS A 61 -9.58 -1.89 -1.18
CA LYS A 61 -8.58 -0.83 -1.13
C LYS A 61 -8.09 -0.66 0.29
N ARG A 62 -6.80 -0.46 0.45
CA ARG A 62 -6.21 -0.22 1.75
C ARG A 62 -5.11 0.80 1.63
N ASP A 63 -4.79 1.43 2.77
CA ASP A 63 -3.74 2.42 2.88
C ASP A 63 -2.54 1.76 3.55
N PHE A 64 -1.38 1.95 2.96
CA PHE A 64 -0.14 1.42 3.53
C PHE A 64 0.83 2.57 3.75
N ALA A 65 1.28 2.76 4.99
CA ALA A 65 2.28 3.78 5.26
C ALA A 65 3.62 3.30 4.72
N LEU A 66 4.26 4.10 3.88
CA LEU A 66 5.51 3.67 3.26
C LEU A 66 6.57 3.37 4.29
N GLN A 67 6.57 4.12 5.40
CA GLN A 67 7.57 3.92 6.44
C GLN A 67 7.43 2.59 7.16
N ASP A 68 6.28 1.92 7.04
CA ASP A 68 6.04 0.64 7.69
C ASP A 68 6.28 -0.54 6.76
N ILE A 69 6.71 -0.29 5.55
CA ILE A 69 7.10 -1.35 4.65
C ILE A 69 8.51 -1.77 5.05
N ILE A 70 8.63 -3.03 5.44
CA ILE A 70 9.90 -3.57 5.94
C ILE A 70 10.82 -3.96 4.79
N LYS A 71 10.23 -4.56 3.77
CA LYS A 71 11.01 -5.05 2.65
C LYS A 71 10.14 -5.11 1.41
N TYR A 72 10.67 -4.64 0.29
CA TYR A 72 10.02 -4.77 -1.01
C TYR A 72 10.53 -6.04 -1.67
N TYR A 73 9.62 -6.90 -2.09
CA TYR A 73 10.00 -8.08 -2.85
C TYR A 73 10.02 -7.77 -4.34
N GLY A 74 9.27 -6.74 -4.75
CA GLY A 74 9.28 -6.30 -6.14
C GLY A 74 7.95 -6.55 -6.83
N ILE A 75 7.99 -6.39 -8.12
CA ILE A 75 6.81 -6.58 -8.97
C ILE A 75 6.80 -8.01 -9.46
N ILE A 76 5.66 -8.64 -9.41
CA ILE A 76 5.52 -10.03 -9.85
C ILE A 76 4.50 -10.14 -10.97
#